data_96b7e7cb960eab3e9ff9452f5179703d
#
_entry.id   96b7e7cb960eab3e9ff9452f5179703d
#
_cell.length_a   1.000
_cell.length_b   1.000
_cell.length_c   1.000
_cell.angle_alpha   90.00
_cell.angle_beta   90.00
_cell.angle_gamma   90.00
#
_symmetry.space_group_name_H-M   'P 1'
#
loop_
_entity.id
_entity.type
_entity.pdbx_description
1 polymer ?
#
loop_
_entity_poly.entity_id
_entity_poly.type
_entity_poly.pdbx_seq_one_letter_code
_entity_poly.pdbx_strand_id
1 'polypeptide(L)'
;AAKKAANQYRKTRSQLMKLAAEPGEDAQAQAMDAVTAYTQTFNKMGFIETEERDEIYIALRGILDALPGDTLQKDSLIEKFDELRDF
;
A
#
# COMPACT_ATOMS: atom_id res chain seq x y z
N ALA A 1 16.22 -9.26 1.64
CA ALA A 1 15.23 -8.36 2.23
C ALA A 1 14.84 -7.24 1.28
N ALA A 2 15.80 -6.56 0.66
CA ALA A 2 15.51 -5.44 -0.26
C ALA A 2 14.68 -5.86 -1.47
N LYS A 3 14.89 -7.06 -2.00
CA LYS A 3 14.14 -7.57 -3.14
C LYS A 3 12.67 -7.80 -2.80
N LYS A 4 12.38 -8.34 -1.62
CA LYS A 4 10.99 -8.56 -1.18
C LYS A 4 10.26 -7.24 -1.04
N ALA A 5 10.90 -6.24 -0.45
CA ALA A 5 10.32 -4.91 -0.29
C ALA A 5 10.03 -4.28 -1.65
N ALA A 6 10.98 -4.32 -2.58
CA ALA A 6 10.80 -3.77 -3.91
C ALA A 6 9.72 -4.50 -4.70
N ASN A 7 9.67 -5.82 -4.60
CA ASN A 7 8.66 -6.62 -5.28
C ASN A 7 7.26 -6.32 -4.74
N GLN A 8 7.12 -6.22 -3.43
CA GLN A 8 5.85 -5.89 -2.80
C GLN A 8 5.39 -4.48 -3.19
N TYR A 9 6.30 -3.53 -3.22
CA TYR A 9 6.01 -2.16 -3.65
C TYR A 9 5.47 -2.14 -5.08
N ARG A 10 6.16 -2.80 -6.00
CA ARG A 10 5.75 -2.85 -7.40
C ARG A 10 4.41 -3.53 -7.59
N LYS A 11 4.19 -4.63 -6.90
CA LYS A 11 2.94 -5.36 -6.96
C LYS A 11 1.77 -4.51 -6.46
N THR A 12 1.95 -3.87 -5.32
CA THR A 12 0.93 -3.01 -4.73
C THR A 12 0.63 -1.81 -5.63
N ARG A 13 1.66 -1.18 -6.14
CA ARG A 13 1.52 -0.05 -7.08
C ARG A 13 0.73 -0.46 -8.32
N SER A 14 1.10 -1.59 -8.91
CA SER A 14 0.43 -2.11 -10.10
C SER A 14 -1.05 -2.39 -9.84
N GLN A 15 -1.36 -3.04 -8.72
CA GLN A 15 -2.74 -3.36 -8.34
C GLN A 15 -3.58 -2.09 -8.12
N LEU A 16 -3.04 -1.13 -7.38
CA LEU A 16 -3.76 0.11 -7.08
C LEU A 16 -3.95 0.97 -8.32
N MET A 17 -2.93 1.06 -9.17
CA MET A 17 -3.04 1.81 -10.43
C MET A 17 -4.13 1.24 -11.33
N LYS A 18 -4.19 -0.09 -11.44
CA LYS A 18 -5.20 -0.75 -12.24
C LYS A 18 -6.61 -0.51 -11.69
N LEU A 19 -6.77 -0.60 -10.37
CA LEU A 19 -8.06 -0.37 -9.72
C LEU A 19 -8.52 1.08 -9.89
N ALA A 20 -7.60 2.03 -9.81
CA ALA A 20 -7.92 3.44 -9.99
C ALA A 20 -8.26 3.79 -11.43
N ALA A 21 -7.60 3.14 -12.39
CA ALA A 21 -7.84 3.38 -13.82
C ALA A 21 -9.15 2.75 -14.29
N GLU A 22 -9.52 1.59 -13.75
CA GLU A 22 -10.74 0.86 -14.13
C GLU A 22 -11.52 0.46 -12.86
N PRO A 23 -12.13 1.43 -12.15
CA PRO A 23 -12.81 1.14 -10.91
C PRO A 23 -14.10 0.35 -11.14
N GLY A 24 -14.20 -0.82 -10.51
CA GLY A 24 -15.41 -1.64 -10.48
C GLY A 24 -16.14 -1.43 -9.16
N GLU A 25 -17.19 -2.22 -8.92
CA GLU A 25 -17.99 -2.13 -7.71
C GLU A 25 -17.17 -2.39 -6.45
N ASP A 26 -16.22 -3.31 -6.54
CA ASP A 26 -15.39 -3.71 -5.40
C ASP A 26 -14.00 -3.05 -5.39
N ALA A 27 -13.80 -1.98 -6.15
CA ALA A 27 -12.49 -1.35 -6.28
C ALA A 27 -11.92 -0.95 -4.92
N GLN A 28 -12.72 -0.32 -4.07
CA GLN A 28 -12.26 0.10 -2.74
C GLN A 28 -11.89 -1.09 -1.87
N ALA A 29 -12.70 -2.16 -1.88
CA ALA A 29 -12.42 -3.37 -1.11
C ALA A 29 -11.14 -4.05 -1.61
N GLN A 30 -10.94 -4.13 -2.91
CA GLN A 30 -9.73 -4.69 -3.50
C GLN A 30 -8.49 -3.84 -3.20
N ALA A 31 -8.65 -2.52 -3.17
CA ALA A 31 -7.58 -1.62 -2.78
C ALA A 31 -7.20 -1.81 -1.31
N MET A 32 -8.19 -2.00 -0.44
CA MET A 32 -7.95 -2.32 0.96
C MET A 32 -7.17 -3.63 1.11
N ASP A 33 -7.51 -4.65 0.32
CA ASP A 33 -6.79 -5.92 0.31
C ASP A 33 -5.35 -5.74 -0.13
N ALA A 34 -5.10 -4.91 -1.14
CA ALA A 34 -3.75 -4.63 -1.61
C ALA A 34 -2.91 -3.94 -0.53
N VAL A 35 -3.48 -2.96 0.16
CA VAL A 35 -2.81 -2.27 1.26
C VAL A 35 -2.57 -3.21 2.44
N THR A 36 -3.52 -4.09 2.72
CA THR A 36 -3.38 -5.10 3.77
C THR A 36 -2.19 -6.03 3.47
N ALA A 37 -2.10 -6.53 2.24
CA ALA A 37 -0.99 -7.40 1.83
C ALA A 37 0.35 -6.67 1.91
N TYR A 38 0.39 -5.41 1.50
CA TYR A 38 1.58 -4.56 1.60
C TYR A 38 2.04 -4.46 3.06
N THR A 39 1.12 -4.08 3.94
CA THR A 39 1.42 -3.88 5.36
C THR A 39 1.87 -5.18 6.03
N GLN A 40 1.16 -6.27 5.78
CA GLN A 40 1.48 -7.56 6.37
C GLN A 40 2.82 -8.12 5.90
N THR A 41 3.19 -7.84 4.65
CA THR A 41 4.50 -8.24 4.14
C THR A 41 5.62 -7.59 4.95
N PHE A 42 5.49 -6.30 5.26
CA PHE A 42 6.48 -5.59 6.06
C PHE A 42 6.44 -6.02 7.52
N ASN A 43 5.26 -6.31 8.06
CA ASN A 43 5.14 -6.84 9.43
C ASN A 43 5.94 -8.13 9.60
N LYS A 44 5.97 -8.98 8.58
CA LYS A 44 6.66 -10.27 8.62
C LYS A 44 8.16 -10.18 8.42
N MET A 45 8.67 -9.04 8.00
CA MET A 45 10.11 -8.89 7.75
C MET A 45 10.95 -8.81 9.03
N GLY A 46 10.32 -8.56 10.16
CA GLY A 46 10.96 -8.63 11.46
C GLY A 46 11.70 -7.36 11.86
N PHE A 47 12.85 -7.11 11.26
CA PHE A 47 13.65 -5.94 11.62
C PHE A 47 13.40 -4.79 10.66
N ILE A 48 12.63 -3.81 11.14
CA ILE A 48 12.40 -2.57 10.39
C ILE A 48 12.93 -1.41 11.23
N GLU A 49 13.97 -0.76 10.75
CA GLU A 49 14.55 0.39 11.43
C GLU A 49 13.67 1.63 11.25
N THR A 50 13.88 2.63 12.09
CA THR A 50 13.05 3.85 12.09
C THR A 50 13.02 4.51 10.71
N GLU A 51 14.17 4.62 10.04
CA GLU A 51 14.24 5.22 8.70
C GLU A 51 13.45 4.39 7.67
N GLU A 52 13.51 3.07 7.78
CA GLU A 52 12.77 2.17 6.88
C GLU A 52 11.26 2.29 7.08
N ARG A 53 10.80 2.52 8.30
CA ARG A 53 9.37 2.74 8.58
C ARG A 53 8.85 3.95 7.82
N ASP A 54 9.61 5.03 7.85
CA ASP A 54 9.25 6.25 7.14
C ASP A 54 9.24 6.02 5.63
N GLU A 55 10.23 5.31 5.10
CA GLU A 55 10.31 4.98 3.68
C GLU A 55 9.13 4.13 3.22
N ILE A 56 8.72 3.16 4.02
CA ILE A 56 7.57 2.29 3.72
C ILE A 56 6.30 3.13 3.64
N TYR A 57 6.09 4.02 4.59
CA TYR A 57 4.94 4.93 4.60
C TYR A 57 4.98 5.89 3.42
N ILE A 58 6.12 6.51 3.17
CA ILE A 58 6.30 7.48 2.07
C ILE A 58 6.06 6.80 0.72
N ALA A 59 6.55 5.57 0.55
CA ALA A 59 6.35 4.81 -0.68
C ALA A 59 4.86 4.55 -0.92
N LEU A 60 4.12 4.15 0.10
CA LEU A 60 2.68 3.94 -0.02
C LEU A 60 1.95 5.25 -0.33
N ARG A 61 2.28 6.33 0.37
CA ARG A 61 1.72 7.66 0.09
C ARG A 61 1.98 8.08 -1.35
N GLY A 62 3.19 7.85 -1.83
CA GLY A 62 3.55 8.16 -3.21
C GLY A 62 2.72 7.42 -4.23
N ILE A 63 2.44 6.14 -3.97
CA ILE A 63 1.54 5.35 -4.82
C ILE A 63 0.15 5.99 -4.84
N LEU A 64 -0.39 6.27 -3.66
CA LEU A 64 -1.75 6.81 -3.55
C LEU A 64 -1.88 8.19 -4.19
N ASP A 65 -0.87 9.04 -4.01
CA ASP A 65 -0.86 10.38 -4.60
C ASP A 65 -0.77 10.34 -6.12
N ALA A 66 -0.20 9.28 -6.69
CA ALA A 66 -0.06 9.10 -8.13
C ALA A 66 -1.29 8.47 -8.78
N LEU A 67 -2.26 7.97 -8.00
CA LEU A 67 -3.44 7.31 -8.56
C LEU A 67 -4.33 8.29 -9.31
N PRO A 68 -4.84 7.90 -10.50
CA PRO A 68 -5.75 8.75 -11.25
C PRO A 68 -7.14 8.80 -10.60
N GLY A 69 -7.83 9.93 -10.75
CA GLY A 69 -9.22 10.09 -10.31
C GLY A 69 -9.40 10.10 -8.81
N ASP A 70 -10.65 10.14 -8.38
CA ASP A 70 -11.04 10.22 -6.98
C ASP A 70 -11.89 9.04 -6.52
N THR A 71 -11.90 7.95 -7.29
CA THR A 71 -12.75 6.79 -7.01
C THR A 71 -12.32 6.05 -5.75
N LEU A 72 -11.02 5.91 -5.53
CA LEU A 72 -10.50 5.26 -4.34
C LEU A 72 -10.33 6.27 -3.22
N GLN A 73 -10.81 5.92 -2.03
CA GLN A 73 -10.67 6.77 -0.86
C GLN A 73 -9.31 6.56 -0.24
N LYS A 74 -8.39 7.44 -0.57
CA LYS A 74 -6.97 7.33 -0.19
C LYS A 74 -6.77 7.39 1.32
N ASP A 75 -7.53 8.25 2.01
CA ASP A 75 -7.43 8.40 3.46
C ASP A 75 -7.78 7.09 4.18
N SER A 76 -8.79 6.38 3.70
CA SER A 76 -9.17 5.07 4.26
C SER A 76 -8.07 4.03 4.07
N LEU A 77 -7.36 4.09 2.94
CA LEU A 77 -6.26 3.18 2.67
C LEU A 77 -5.07 3.44 3.62
N ILE A 78 -4.77 4.70 3.88
CA ILE A 78 -3.72 5.07 4.83
C ILE A 78 -4.13 4.68 6.26
N GLU A 79 -5.37 4.87 6.63
CA GLU A 79 -5.88 4.44 7.94
C GLU A 79 -5.73 2.93 8.13
N LYS A 80 -6.01 2.15 7.08
CA LYS A 80 -5.85 0.70 7.12
C LYS A 80 -4.39 0.32 7.33
N PHE A 81 -3.47 0.99 6.65
CA PHE A 81 -2.04 0.79 6.83
C PHE A 81 -1.63 1.06 8.28
N ASP A 82 -2.05 2.20 8.83
CA ASP A 82 -1.72 2.58 10.22
C ASP A 82 -2.31 1.61 11.24
N GLU A 83 -3.51 1.12 10.98
CA GLU A 83 -4.19 0.16 11.84
C GLU A 83 -3.46 -1.19 11.89
N LEU A 84 -2.96 -1.64 10.75
CA LEU A 84 -2.38 -2.98 10.62
C LEU A 84 -0.88 -3.04 10.87
N ARG A 85 -0.17 -1.94 10.71
CA ARG A 85 1.30 -1.98 10.83
C ARG A 85 1.74 -2.27 12.26
N ASP A 86 2.75 -3.11 12.36
CA ASP A 86 3.31 -3.60 13.62
C ASP A 86 4.73 -3.07 13.86
N PHE A 87 5.06 -2.04 13.16
CA PHE A 87 6.42 -1.46 13.19
C PHE A 87 6.39 0.04 13.37
#